data_4121c569207b096add2a052903d8f406
#
_entry.id   4121c569207b096add2a052903d8f406
#
_cell.length_a   1.000
_cell.length_b   1.000
_cell.length_c   1.000
_cell.angle_alpha   90.00
_cell.angle_beta   90.00
_cell.angle_gamma   90.00
#
_symmetry.space_group_name_H-M   'P 1'
#
loop_
_entity.id
_entity.type
_entity.pdbx_description
1 polymer ?
#
loop_
_entity_poly.entity_id
_entity_poly.type
_entity_poly.pdbx_seq_one_letter_code
_entity_poly.pdbx_strand_id
1 'polypeptide(L)'
;VAVLGTWLWRNLGKPEVPPLEPGLVTVAQTYHIDLEADPEGKLLRESITNASTGFATHDSKDARLAALIDKSLDMGRFDAACVAAVLLFDQHKREGKLMHIARSAAKDCATLPWGAFAAKGMKDPGVQTDAHFLLNARWRECPRP
;
A
#
# COMPACT_ATOMS: atom_id res chain seq x y z
N VAL A 1 4.91 26.42 -31.49
CA VAL A 1 3.69 26.81 -30.79
C VAL A 1 2.72 25.60 -30.69
N ALA A 2 2.50 24.87 -31.79
CA ALA A 2 1.66 23.66 -31.79
C ALA A 2 2.21 22.55 -30.88
N VAL A 3 3.54 22.47 -30.73
CA VAL A 3 4.20 21.46 -29.89
C VAL A 3 3.96 21.74 -28.40
N LEU A 4 3.98 23.00 -28.00
CA LEU A 4 3.71 23.41 -26.60
C LEU A 4 2.24 23.17 -26.23
N GLY A 5 1.30 23.42 -27.11
CA GLY A 5 -0.11 23.16 -26.87
C GLY A 5 -0.40 21.67 -26.71
N THR A 6 0.24 20.82 -27.54
CA THR A 6 0.12 19.36 -27.44
C THR A 6 0.73 18.83 -26.15
N TRP A 7 1.88 19.36 -25.73
CA TRP A 7 2.54 18.99 -24.49
C TRP A 7 1.68 19.34 -23.27
N LEU A 8 1.14 20.56 -23.24
CA LEU A 8 0.23 21.01 -22.17
C LEU A 8 -1.01 20.12 -22.09
N TRP A 9 -1.60 19.74 -23.22
CA TRP A 9 -2.76 18.88 -23.28
C TRP A 9 -2.48 17.50 -22.67
N ARG A 10 -1.33 16.91 -23.01
CA ARG A 10 -0.92 15.59 -22.48
C ARG A 10 -0.68 15.63 -20.98
N ASN A 11 -0.13 16.73 -20.45
CA ASN A 11 0.21 16.83 -19.03
C ASN A 11 -0.96 17.30 -18.17
N LEU A 12 -1.88 18.09 -18.69
CA LEU A 12 -3.09 18.49 -17.98
C LEU A 12 -4.08 17.33 -17.77
N GLY A 13 -4.03 16.30 -18.64
CA GLY A 13 -4.88 15.12 -18.52
C GLY A 13 -4.33 14.05 -17.55
N LYS A 14 -3.10 14.20 -17.03
CA LYS A 14 -2.48 13.28 -16.07
C LYS A 14 -2.41 13.95 -14.71
N PRO A 15 -3.18 13.45 -13.71
CA PRO A 15 -3.04 13.99 -12.36
C PRO A 15 -1.62 13.72 -11.84
N GLU A 16 -0.95 14.79 -11.42
CA GLU A 16 0.32 14.66 -10.73
C GLU A 16 0.08 14.28 -9.28
N VAL A 17 0.69 13.17 -8.88
CA VAL A 17 0.67 12.75 -7.48
C VAL A 17 1.71 13.58 -6.72
N PRO A 18 1.31 14.33 -5.67
CA PRO A 18 2.29 15.06 -4.87
C PRO A 18 3.26 14.09 -4.22
N PRO A 19 4.55 14.46 -4.09
CA PRO A 19 5.53 13.57 -3.49
C PRO A 19 5.28 13.39 -2.00
N LEU A 20 5.71 12.24 -1.46
CA LEU A 20 5.81 12.03 -0.03
C LEU A 20 6.92 12.90 0.56
N GLU A 21 6.79 13.25 1.84
CA GLU A 21 7.85 13.95 2.58
C GLU A 21 9.17 13.15 2.48
N PRO A 22 10.30 13.80 2.14
CA PRO A 22 11.56 13.09 1.92
C PRO A 22 12.02 12.26 3.12
N GLY A 23 11.82 12.74 4.33
CA GLY A 23 12.17 12.00 5.55
C GLY A 23 11.38 10.70 5.68
N LEU A 24 10.09 10.72 5.34
CA LEU A 24 9.24 9.54 5.35
C LEU A 24 9.70 8.53 4.30
N VAL A 25 10.03 8.99 3.09
CA VAL A 25 10.55 8.14 2.02
C VAL A 25 11.85 7.45 2.46
N THR A 26 12.76 8.20 3.06
CA THR A 26 14.04 7.68 3.53
C THR A 26 13.86 6.56 4.55
N VAL A 27 12.98 6.76 5.53
CA VAL A 27 12.69 5.72 6.54
C VAL A 27 12.02 4.51 5.89
N ALA A 28 11.03 4.72 5.01
CA ALA A 28 10.31 3.63 4.35
C ALA A 28 11.25 2.77 3.49
N GLN A 29 12.28 3.36 2.87
CA GLN A 29 13.27 2.64 2.07
C GLN A 29 14.10 1.65 2.89
N THR A 30 14.18 1.81 4.21
CA THR A 30 14.86 0.86 5.09
C THR A 30 14.03 -0.36 5.43
N TYR A 31 12.73 -0.34 5.13
CA TYR A 31 11.82 -1.42 5.45
C TYR A 31 11.90 -2.52 4.40
N HIS A 32 12.00 -3.76 4.88
CA HIS A 32 12.05 -4.95 4.04
C HIS A 32 10.96 -5.92 4.47
N ILE A 33 10.40 -6.64 3.49
CA ILE A 33 9.44 -7.70 3.76
C ILE A 33 10.18 -9.03 3.68
N ASP A 34 10.26 -9.71 4.82
CA ASP A 34 10.75 -11.07 4.92
C ASP A 34 9.85 -11.86 5.87
N LEU A 35 8.80 -12.47 5.31
CA LEU A 35 7.85 -13.27 6.09
C LEU A 35 8.47 -14.57 6.61
N GLU A 36 9.58 -15.01 6.03
CA GLU A 36 10.28 -16.21 6.49
C GLU A 36 11.11 -15.98 7.75
N ALA A 37 11.28 -14.73 8.18
CA ALA A 37 12.13 -14.38 9.31
C ALA A 37 11.60 -14.84 10.66
N ASP A 38 10.29 -15.10 10.77
CA ASP A 38 9.66 -15.53 12.03
C ASP A 38 8.54 -16.54 11.77
N PRO A 39 8.14 -17.37 12.78
CA PRO A 39 7.11 -18.38 12.60
C PRO A 39 5.74 -17.83 12.21
N GLU A 40 5.32 -16.70 12.78
CA GLU A 40 4.05 -16.04 12.45
C GLU A 40 4.03 -15.59 10.99
N GLY A 41 5.12 -15.00 10.53
CA GLY A 41 5.28 -14.59 9.14
C GLY A 41 5.20 -15.75 8.17
N LYS A 42 5.83 -16.88 8.50
CA LYS A 42 5.77 -18.12 7.71
C LYS A 42 4.33 -18.62 7.57
N LEU A 43 3.57 -18.65 8.66
CA LEU A 43 2.17 -19.07 8.63
C LEU A 43 1.31 -18.14 7.79
N LEU A 44 1.51 -16.83 7.90
CA LEU A 44 0.80 -15.85 7.09
C LEU A 44 1.15 -16.00 5.61
N ARG A 45 2.42 -16.20 5.27
CA ARG A 45 2.85 -16.41 3.89
C ARG A 45 2.22 -17.66 3.30
N GLU A 46 2.16 -18.75 4.07
CA GLU A 46 1.52 -19.99 3.65
C GLU A 46 0.03 -19.78 3.39
N SER A 47 -0.66 -19.08 4.29
CA SER A 47 -2.07 -18.72 4.12
C SER A 47 -2.30 -17.84 2.88
N ILE A 48 -1.43 -16.87 2.62
CA ILE A 48 -1.50 -15.99 1.46
C ILE A 48 -1.30 -16.80 0.17
N THR A 49 -0.31 -17.69 0.15
CA THR A 49 -0.05 -18.56 -1.00
C THR A 49 -1.26 -19.44 -1.28
N ASN A 50 -1.83 -20.07 -0.26
CA ASN A 50 -3.01 -20.92 -0.41
C ASN A 50 -4.23 -20.12 -0.89
N ALA A 51 -4.39 -18.88 -0.44
CA ALA A 51 -5.51 -18.03 -0.85
C ALA A 51 -5.39 -17.56 -2.30
N SER A 52 -4.17 -17.37 -2.81
CA SER A 52 -3.91 -16.77 -4.13
C SER A 52 -3.68 -17.80 -5.24
N THR A 53 -3.59 -19.09 -4.91
CA THR A 53 -3.31 -20.16 -5.88
C THR A 53 -4.49 -21.12 -6.02
N GLY A 54 -4.39 -22.05 -6.97
CA GLY A 54 -5.39 -23.08 -7.22
C GLY A 54 -6.44 -22.65 -8.23
N PHE A 55 -7.51 -23.46 -8.34
CA PHE A 55 -8.54 -23.33 -9.36
C PHE A 55 -9.76 -22.50 -8.94
N ALA A 56 -9.73 -21.87 -7.78
CA ALA A 56 -10.81 -21.01 -7.34
C ALA A 56 -10.94 -19.77 -8.26
N THR A 57 -12.13 -19.18 -8.30
CA THR A 57 -12.37 -17.96 -9.08
C THR A 57 -11.56 -16.80 -8.54
N HIS A 58 -11.34 -15.79 -9.35
CA HIS A 58 -10.67 -14.55 -8.90
C HIS A 58 -11.41 -13.89 -7.75
N ASP A 59 -12.75 -13.86 -7.80
CA ASP A 59 -13.56 -13.29 -6.71
C ASP A 59 -13.38 -14.05 -5.40
N SER A 60 -13.32 -15.37 -5.45
CA SER A 60 -13.10 -16.22 -4.27
C SER A 60 -11.70 -16.00 -3.69
N LYS A 61 -10.69 -15.96 -4.56
CA LYS A 61 -9.30 -15.67 -4.14
C LYS A 61 -9.18 -14.29 -3.50
N ASP A 62 -9.79 -13.29 -4.14
CA ASP A 62 -9.77 -11.91 -3.63
C ASP A 62 -10.46 -11.81 -2.26
N ALA A 63 -11.57 -12.52 -2.08
CA ALA A 63 -12.26 -12.54 -0.78
C ALA A 63 -11.38 -13.14 0.33
N ARG A 64 -10.66 -14.22 0.04
CA ARG A 64 -9.72 -14.85 0.98
C ARG A 64 -8.53 -13.93 1.31
N LEU A 65 -7.96 -13.29 0.28
CA LEU A 65 -6.86 -12.34 0.44
C LEU A 65 -7.31 -11.12 1.25
N ALA A 66 -8.51 -10.60 0.99
CA ALA A 66 -9.06 -9.48 1.75
C ALA A 66 -9.20 -9.81 3.24
N ALA A 67 -9.68 -11.02 3.56
CA ALA A 67 -9.78 -11.48 4.94
C ALA A 67 -8.40 -11.60 5.60
N LEU A 68 -7.39 -12.07 4.86
CA LEU A 68 -6.01 -12.17 5.36
C LEU A 68 -5.36 -10.80 5.58
N ILE A 69 -5.69 -9.82 4.75
CA ILE A 69 -5.23 -8.44 4.95
C ILE A 69 -5.76 -7.90 6.28
N ASP A 70 -7.06 -8.05 6.51
CA ASP A 70 -7.69 -7.57 7.74
C ASP A 70 -7.12 -8.29 8.97
N LYS A 71 -6.94 -9.59 8.90
CA LYS A 71 -6.30 -10.39 9.95
C LYS A 71 -4.87 -9.93 10.21
N SER A 72 -4.08 -9.71 9.15
CA SER A 72 -2.69 -9.27 9.28
C SER A 72 -2.60 -7.90 9.96
N LEU A 73 -3.49 -6.97 9.59
CA LEU A 73 -3.55 -5.66 10.23
C LEU A 73 -3.92 -5.76 11.71
N ASP A 74 -4.86 -6.64 12.08
CA ASP A 74 -5.24 -6.87 13.47
C ASP A 74 -4.06 -7.44 14.29
N MET A 75 -3.17 -8.18 13.65
CA MET A 75 -1.97 -8.72 14.27
C MET A 75 -0.80 -7.74 14.29
N GLY A 76 -0.96 -6.55 13.72
CA GLY A 76 0.13 -5.60 13.56
C GLY A 76 1.13 -5.98 12.46
N ARG A 77 0.78 -6.91 11.57
CA ARG A 77 1.64 -7.40 10.50
C ARG A 77 1.36 -6.64 9.21
N PHE A 78 1.86 -5.41 9.14
CA PHE A 78 1.75 -4.57 7.93
C PHE A 78 2.49 -5.16 6.73
N ASP A 79 3.59 -5.88 6.97
CA ASP A 79 4.35 -6.58 5.94
C ASP A 79 3.49 -7.61 5.19
N ALA A 80 2.84 -8.50 5.94
CA ALA A 80 1.95 -9.53 5.39
C ALA A 80 0.73 -8.90 4.70
N ALA A 81 0.17 -7.84 5.29
CA ALA A 81 -0.96 -7.13 4.70
C ALA A 81 -0.60 -6.55 3.31
N CYS A 82 0.57 -5.95 3.18
CA CYS A 82 1.06 -5.42 1.90
C CYS A 82 1.27 -6.53 0.86
N VAL A 83 1.85 -7.66 1.27
CA VAL A 83 2.05 -8.81 0.36
C VAL A 83 0.72 -9.32 -0.17
N ALA A 84 -0.27 -9.50 0.70
CA ALA A 84 -1.59 -9.98 0.31
C ALA A 84 -2.32 -8.97 -0.60
N ALA A 85 -2.22 -7.68 -0.30
CA ALA A 85 -2.92 -6.64 -1.04
C ALA A 85 -2.48 -6.56 -2.51
N VAL A 86 -1.18 -6.68 -2.80
CA VAL A 86 -0.67 -6.59 -4.17
C VAL A 86 -1.05 -7.81 -5.01
N LEU A 87 -1.49 -8.89 -4.38
CA LEU A 87 -1.95 -10.10 -5.06
C LEU A 87 -3.43 -10.07 -5.44
N LEU A 88 -4.19 -9.09 -4.97
CA LEU A 88 -5.59 -8.92 -5.35
C LEU A 88 -5.71 -8.72 -6.86
N PHE A 89 -6.59 -9.48 -7.49
CA PHE A 89 -6.81 -9.44 -8.93
C PHE A 89 -7.59 -8.19 -9.34
N ASP A 90 -8.68 -7.88 -8.63
CA ASP A 90 -9.50 -6.71 -8.92
C ASP A 90 -8.77 -5.43 -8.50
N GLN A 91 -8.54 -4.53 -9.46
CA GLN A 91 -7.80 -3.29 -9.22
C GLN A 91 -8.48 -2.40 -8.19
N HIS A 92 -9.80 -2.29 -8.24
CA HIS A 92 -10.55 -1.45 -7.30
C HIS A 92 -10.42 -1.97 -5.86
N LYS A 93 -10.54 -3.28 -5.67
CA LYS A 93 -10.35 -3.94 -4.37
C LYS A 93 -8.92 -3.76 -3.87
N ARG A 94 -7.94 -3.92 -4.76
CA ARG A 94 -6.51 -3.75 -4.41
C ARG A 94 -6.24 -2.33 -3.93
N GLU A 95 -6.67 -1.31 -4.67
CA GLU A 95 -6.46 0.09 -4.30
C GLU A 95 -7.17 0.42 -2.99
N GLY A 96 -8.38 -0.08 -2.79
CA GLY A 96 -9.11 0.08 -1.54
C GLY A 96 -8.40 -0.54 -0.34
N LYS A 97 -7.83 -1.73 -0.50
CA LYS A 97 -7.09 -2.40 0.58
C LYS A 97 -5.74 -1.72 0.85
N LEU A 98 -5.03 -1.28 -0.17
CA LEU A 98 -3.79 -0.51 0.02
C LEU A 98 -4.07 0.80 0.77
N MET A 99 -5.17 1.49 0.45
CA MET A 99 -5.58 2.67 1.19
C MET A 99 -5.94 2.35 2.65
N HIS A 100 -6.60 1.22 2.89
CA HIS A 100 -6.91 0.76 4.24
C HIS A 100 -5.64 0.50 5.05
N ILE A 101 -4.63 -0.13 4.44
CA ILE A 101 -3.32 -0.34 5.07
C ILE A 101 -2.67 1.00 5.40
N ALA A 102 -2.68 1.95 4.47
CA ALA A 102 -2.09 3.27 4.68
C ALA A 102 -2.76 4.02 5.84
N ARG A 103 -4.09 3.97 5.92
CA ARG A 103 -4.84 4.57 7.04
C ARG A 103 -4.53 3.90 8.37
N SER A 104 -4.45 2.58 8.39
CA SER A 104 -4.09 1.83 9.59
C SER A 104 -2.68 2.16 10.07
N ALA A 105 -1.73 2.23 9.14
CA ALA A 105 -0.35 2.58 9.43
C ALA A 105 -0.22 4.02 9.95
N ALA A 106 -1.05 4.93 9.47
CA ALA A 106 -1.02 6.34 9.88
C ALA A 106 -1.55 6.59 11.29
N LYS A 107 -2.15 5.60 11.95
CA LYS A 107 -2.62 5.74 13.34
C LYS A 107 -1.48 5.90 14.35
N ASP A 108 -0.29 5.40 14.03
CA ASP A 108 0.89 5.45 14.90
C ASP A 108 2.10 5.92 14.09
N CYS A 109 2.89 6.81 14.67
CA CYS A 109 4.12 7.29 14.03
C CYS A 109 5.13 6.16 13.78
N ALA A 110 5.17 5.15 14.63
CA ALA A 110 6.08 4.01 14.49
C ALA A 110 5.74 3.13 13.27
N THR A 111 4.46 3.03 12.90
CA THR A 111 3.98 2.23 11.76
C THR A 111 3.79 3.04 10.49
N LEU A 112 3.89 4.36 10.58
CA LEU A 112 3.65 5.27 9.46
C LEU A 112 4.46 4.92 8.19
N PRO A 113 5.74 4.50 8.26
CA PRO A 113 6.48 4.12 7.06
C PRO A 113 5.86 2.96 6.27
N TRP A 114 5.11 2.06 6.93
CA TRP A 114 4.35 1.02 6.23
C TRP A 114 3.26 1.61 5.35
N GLY A 115 2.70 2.75 5.73
CA GLY A 115 1.75 3.49 4.90
C GLY A 115 2.39 3.97 3.61
N ALA A 116 3.61 4.50 3.66
CA ALA A 116 4.37 4.88 2.49
C ALA A 116 4.68 3.67 1.59
N PHE A 117 5.00 2.54 2.20
CA PHE A 117 5.23 1.28 1.50
C PHE A 117 3.97 0.83 0.74
N ALA A 118 2.80 0.89 1.38
CA ALA A 118 1.52 0.55 0.75
C ALA A 118 1.20 1.53 -0.39
N ALA A 119 1.41 2.82 -0.19
CA ALA A 119 1.15 3.85 -1.20
C ALA A 119 1.98 3.64 -2.47
N LYS A 120 3.20 3.14 -2.34
CA LYS A 120 4.06 2.81 -3.48
C LYS A 120 3.44 1.74 -4.38
N GLY A 121 2.65 0.85 -3.82
CA GLY A 121 1.94 -0.20 -4.58
C GLY A 121 0.68 0.28 -5.29
N MET A 122 0.19 1.48 -5.00
CA MET A 122 -1.00 2.04 -5.63
C MET A 122 -0.73 2.41 -7.08
N LYS A 123 -1.69 2.10 -7.96
CA LYS A 123 -1.63 2.40 -9.39
C LYS A 123 -2.62 3.48 -9.79
N ASP A 124 -3.65 3.73 -8.99
CA ASP A 124 -4.63 4.79 -9.22
C ASP A 124 -4.07 6.12 -8.68
N PRO A 125 -3.82 7.12 -9.55
CA PRO A 125 -3.26 8.39 -9.11
C PRO A 125 -4.12 9.13 -8.09
N GLY A 126 -5.44 9.02 -8.19
CA GLY A 126 -6.37 9.64 -7.23
C GLY A 126 -6.24 9.04 -5.83
N VAL A 127 -6.23 7.72 -5.74
CA VAL A 127 -6.05 6.99 -4.48
C VAL A 127 -4.67 7.29 -3.89
N GLN A 128 -3.64 7.26 -4.72
CA GLN A 128 -2.27 7.54 -4.28
C GLN A 128 -2.12 8.97 -3.77
N THR A 129 -2.76 9.94 -4.44
CA THR A 129 -2.78 11.34 -3.99
C THR A 129 -3.40 11.47 -2.61
N ASP A 130 -4.55 10.83 -2.38
CA ASP A 130 -5.22 10.85 -1.07
C ASP A 130 -4.35 10.22 0.01
N ALA A 131 -3.69 9.11 -0.30
CA ALA A 131 -2.76 8.45 0.61
C ALA A 131 -1.58 9.35 0.95
N HIS A 132 -0.97 10.01 -0.04
CA HIS A 132 0.16 10.89 0.19
C HIS A 132 -0.20 12.10 1.05
N PHE A 133 -1.37 12.71 0.85
CA PHE A 133 -1.85 13.80 1.71
C PHE A 133 -1.99 13.34 3.16
N LEU A 134 -2.61 12.20 3.38
CA LEU A 134 -2.79 11.63 4.71
C LEU A 134 -1.43 11.35 5.38
N LEU A 135 -0.54 10.68 4.68
CA LEU A 135 0.76 10.27 5.21
C LEU A 135 1.66 11.48 5.48
N ASN A 136 1.68 12.47 4.58
CA ASN A 136 2.46 13.69 4.75
C ASN A 136 1.97 14.50 5.96
N ALA A 137 0.65 14.65 6.10
CA ALA A 137 0.06 15.34 7.24
C ALA A 137 0.45 14.67 8.56
N ARG A 138 0.36 13.34 8.61
CA ARG A 138 0.70 12.58 9.80
C ARG A 138 2.20 12.65 10.11
N TRP A 139 3.06 12.58 9.09
CA TRP A 139 4.51 12.69 9.26
C TRP A 139 4.91 14.01 9.91
N ARG A 140 4.27 15.13 9.53
CA ARG A 140 4.54 16.44 10.11
C ARG A 140 4.19 16.51 11.59
N GLU A 141 3.21 15.73 12.04
CA GLU A 141 2.80 15.65 13.44
C GLU A 141 3.71 14.75 14.28
N CYS A 142 4.47 13.86 13.64
CA CYS A 142 5.31 12.92 14.37
C CYS A 142 6.57 13.59 14.93
N PRO A 143 6.95 13.25 16.19
CA PRO A 143 8.18 13.77 16.76
C PRO A 143 9.40 13.27 15.98
N ARG A 144 10.37 14.14 15.77
CA ARG A 144 11.62 13.82 15.08
C ARG A 144 12.77 13.75 16.09
N PRO A 145 13.70 12.82 15.87
CA PRO A 145 14.93 12.79 16.68
C PRO A 145 15.79 14.01 16.46
#